data_53ba5338a06ac37a657f0c552f73fb0b
#
_entry.id   53ba5338a06ac37a657f0c552f73fb0b
#
_cell.length_a   1.000
_cell.length_b   1.000
_cell.length_c   1.000
_cell.angle_alpha   90.00
_cell.angle_beta   90.00
_cell.angle_gamma   90.00
#
_symmetry.space_group_name_H-M   'P 1'
#
loop_
_entity.id
_entity.type
_entity.pdbx_description
1 polymer ?
#
loop_
_entity_poly.entity_id
_entity_poly.type
_entity_poly.pdbx_seq_one_letter_code
_entity_poly.pdbx_strand_id
1 'polypeptide(L)'
;MKIIDRIKKMGLVQKVLLLLGVIIGVLVIWQVGKVIVRGSGNSGFRQASVAVEVKPVETGLIRDIGQFSGTLIPKSQFVVAPKVSGRLKKLYVNIGDRVTRGQIVAQLDDEEYQQQVAQADADLRVARANYEEAKSALELARKDLERAETLHQKGIYSDSQFDTTRAQFQAQEAKFKVAEAQVTNKEAALETARVRLSYTRIVATWESGGNVRYVGERFVDEAALLSVSTPIISIVEIQPITAVIYATDKEYFRIQTGQQVSVASSVFSDKRFQGEVVRVAPLLKETSRQARVEIDIANEDGLLKPGMFVNVEIEFARRENATMVPFSALVYRNNLQGVFLADLESRKASFMPVKVGIVEGERAEVLEPADISGYVVVLGQHLLQDQMNIILPESG
;
A
#
# COMPACT_ATOMS: atom_id res chain seq x y z
N MET A 1 15.94 73.85 -74.66
CA MET A 1 15.60 74.88 -75.71
C MET A 1 14.84 74.33 -76.91
N LYS A 2 14.51 73.02 -76.98
CA LYS A 2 13.80 72.36 -78.13
C LYS A 2 12.31 72.11 -77.92
N ILE A 3 11.71 72.35 -76.75
CA ILE A 3 10.26 72.10 -76.45
C ILE A 3 9.43 73.34 -76.69
N ILE A 4 9.99 74.57 -76.48
CA ILE A 4 9.27 75.80 -76.61
C ILE A 4 9.01 76.14 -78.10
N ASP A 5 9.92 75.80 -79.01
CA ASP A 5 9.72 76.00 -80.51
C ASP A 5 8.68 75.05 -81.14
N ARG A 6 8.45 73.85 -80.53
CA ARG A 6 7.40 72.93 -80.98
C ARG A 6 6.00 73.44 -80.63
N ILE A 7 5.85 74.13 -79.53
CA ILE A 7 4.52 74.70 -79.07
C ILE A 7 4.09 75.89 -79.93
N LYS A 8 5.05 76.64 -80.51
CA LYS A 8 4.71 77.84 -81.33
C LYS A 8 4.15 77.49 -82.71
N LYS A 9 4.34 76.25 -83.21
CA LYS A 9 3.86 75.79 -84.56
C LYS A 9 2.58 74.93 -84.47
N MET A 10 2.00 74.74 -83.34
CA MET A 10 0.76 73.96 -83.19
C MET A 10 -0.47 74.85 -83.39
N GLY A 11 -1.48 74.29 -84.12
CA GLY A 11 -2.72 74.97 -84.31
C GLY A 11 -3.54 75.24 -83.05
N LEU A 12 -4.41 76.24 -83.11
CA LEU A 12 -5.21 76.70 -81.92
C LEU A 12 -5.85 75.54 -81.13
N VAL A 13 -6.36 74.51 -81.79
CA VAL A 13 -7.02 73.35 -81.22
C VAL A 13 -6.03 72.46 -80.40
N GLN A 14 -4.84 72.34 -80.91
CA GLN A 14 -3.80 71.52 -80.21
C GLN A 14 -3.26 72.26 -78.98
N LYS A 15 -3.20 73.55 -78.95
CA LYS A 15 -2.79 74.32 -77.74
C LYS A 15 -3.86 74.27 -76.68
N VAL A 16 -5.17 74.30 -77.06
CA VAL A 16 -6.24 74.15 -76.10
C VAL A 16 -6.29 72.75 -75.49
N LEU A 17 -6.05 71.67 -76.24
CA LEU A 17 -5.97 70.31 -75.77
C LEU A 17 -4.79 70.10 -74.76
N LEU A 18 -3.65 70.75 -75.07
CA LEU A 18 -2.46 70.65 -74.21
C LEU A 18 -2.69 71.44 -72.89
N LEU A 19 -3.37 72.55 -72.95
CA LEU A 19 -3.74 73.31 -71.75
C LEU A 19 -4.77 72.58 -70.90
N LEU A 20 -5.74 71.91 -71.55
CA LEU A 20 -6.73 71.10 -70.88
C LEU A 20 -6.12 69.87 -70.20
N GLY A 21 -5.16 69.24 -70.87
CA GLY A 21 -4.38 68.11 -70.30
C GLY A 21 -3.53 68.48 -69.07
N VAL A 22 -2.93 69.70 -69.08
CA VAL A 22 -2.19 70.27 -67.95
C VAL A 22 -3.14 70.57 -66.75
N ILE A 23 -4.29 71.15 -67.05
CA ILE A 23 -5.27 71.40 -66.00
C ILE A 23 -5.83 70.17 -65.39
N ILE A 24 -6.10 69.13 -66.17
CA ILE A 24 -6.57 67.80 -65.68
C ILE A 24 -5.45 67.17 -64.84
N GLY A 25 -4.22 67.23 -65.32
CA GLY A 25 -3.05 66.71 -64.56
C GLY A 25 -2.89 67.37 -63.18
N VAL A 26 -3.01 68.74 -63.17
CA VAL A 26 -2.94 69.44 -61.87
C VAL A 26 -4.13 69.11 -60.96
N LEU A 27 -5.36 68.97 -61.52
CA LEU A 27 -6.50 68.51 -60.72
C LEU A 27 -6.34 67.09 -60.15
N VAL A 28 -5.83 66.19 -60.95
CA VAL A 28 -5.51 64.80 -60.47
C VAL A 28 -4.46 64.81 -59.40
N ILE A 29 -3.39 65.57 -59.58
CA ILE A 29 -2.32 65.70 -58.55
C ILE A 29 -2.88 66.38 -57.29
N TRP A 30 -3.77 67.33 -57.39
CA TRP A 30 -4.41 67.95 -56.23
C TRP A 30 -5.41 67.02 -55.54
N GLN A 31 -6.16 66.21 -56.30
CA GLN A 31 -7.00 65.17 -55.71
C GLN A 31 -6.20 64.06 -55.03
N VAL A 32 -5.15 63.56 -55.67
CA VAL A 32 -4.21 62.54 -55.07
C VAL A 32 -3.52 63.13 -53.84
N GLY A 33 -3.04 64.39 -53.90
CA GLY A 33 -2.50 65.09 -52.74
C GLY A 33 -3.50 65.18 -51.58
N LYS A 34 -4.78 65.52 -51.86
CA LYS A 34 -5.84 65.54 -50.85
C LYS A 34 -6.11 64.13 -50.21
N VAL A 35 -6.03 63.06 -51.00
CA VAL A 35 -6.25 61.68 -50.52
C VAL A 35 -5.03 61.25 -49.65
N ILE A 36 -3.82 61.62 -50.05
CA ILE A 36 -2.59 61.31 -49.26
C ILE A 36 -2.55 62.12 -47.95
N VAL A 37 -2.94 63.39 -47.96
CA VAL A 37 -2.98 64.22 -46.74
C VAL A 37 -4.15 63.88 -45.81
N ARG A 38 -5.27 63.35 -46.34
CA ARG A 38 -6.39 62.84 -45.52
C ARG A 38 -6.13 61.40 -44.97
N GLY A 39 -5.19 60.66 -45.57
CA GLY A 39 -4.79 59.32 -45.07
C GLY A 39 -3.80 59.36 -43.90
N SER A 40 -3.21 60.53 -43.56
CA SER A 40 -2.32 60.70 -42.40
C SER A 40 -3.08 61.29 -41.18
N GLY A 41 -4.32 60.94 -41.04
CA GLY A 41 -5.07 61.12 -39.80
C GLY A 41 -4.56 60.11 -38.78
N ASN A 42 -3.98 60.59 -37.72
CA ASN A 42 -3.50 59.97 -36.50
C ASN A 42 -4.37 58.75 -36.11
N SER A 43 -4.09 57.55 -36.68
CA SER A 43 -4.51 56.31 -36.07
C SER A 43 -3.61 56.11 -34.85
N GLY A 44 -3.94 56.82 -33.76
CA GLY A 44 -3.52 56.36 -32.44
C GLY A 44 -3.90 54.90 -32.38
N PHE A 45 -2.94 54.01 -32.24
CA PHE A 45 -3.13 52.64 -31.87
C PHE A 45 -4.06 52.64 -30.65
N ARG A 46 -5.39 52.49 -30.83
CA ARG A 46 -6.22 52.05 -29.71
C ARG A 46 -5.64 50.71 -29.31
N GLN A 47 -4.81 50.72 -28.28
CA GLN A 47 -4.40 49.49 -27.65
C GLN A 47 -5.67 48.71 -27.40
N ALA A 48 -5.82 47.57 -28.07
CA ALA A 48 -6.99 46.72 -27.92
C ALA A 48 -7.08 46.35 -26.44
N SER A 49 -8.16 46.74 -25.79
CA SER A 49 -8.42 46.39 -24.40
C SER A 49 -9.06 45.02 -24.37
N VAL A 50 -8.61 44.15 -23.55
CA VAL A 50 -9.13 42.77 -23.38
C VAL A 50 -10.00 42.72 -22.12
N ALA A 51 -11.22 42.21 -22.27
CA ALA A 51 -12.07 41.90 -21.11
C ALA A 51 -11.48 40.71 -20.35
N VAL A 52 -11.25 40.87 -19.06
CA VAL A 52 -10.62 39.87 -18.21
C VAL A 52 -11.35 39.71 -16.88
N GLU A 53 -11.32 38.51 -16.34
CA GLU A 53 -11.71 38.24 -14.97
C GLU A 53 -10.45 38.12 -14.12
N VAL A 54 -10.49 38.66 -12.91
CA VAL A 54 -9.34 38.64 -11.96
C VAL A 54 -9.73 38.01 -10.63
N LYS A 55 -8.79 37.34 -10.01
CA LYS A 55 -8.90 36.83 -8.64
C LYS A 55 -7.70 37.27 -7.80
N PRO A 56 -7.88 37.44 -6.49
CA PRO A 56 -6.76 37.82 -5.61
C PRO A 56 -5.72 36.69 -5.52
N VAL A 57 -4.48 37.07 -5.28
CA VAL A 57 -3.44 36.17 -4.79
C VAL A 57 -3.72 35.92 -3.32
N GLU A 58 -3.76 34.66 -2.92
CA GLU A 58 -4.07 34.23 -1.56
C GLU A 58 -2.86 33.64 -0.87
N THR A 59 -2.78 33.76 0.45
CA THR A 59 -1.76 33.08 1.25
C THR A 59 -2.49 32.11 2.18
N GLY A 60 -2.01 30.87 2.25
CA GLY A 60 -2.65 29.88 3.10
C GLY A 60 -2.02 28.50 3.01
N LEU A 61 -2.76 27.52 3.52
CA LEU A 61 -2.36 26.12 3.48
C LEU A 61 -2.51 25.53 2.08
N ILE A 62 -1.46 24.88 1.59
CA ILE A 62 -1.48 24.03 0.40
C ILE A 62 -0.79 22.71 0.69
N ARG A 63 -1.34 21.61 0.13
CA ARG A 63 -0.83 20.25 0.35
C ARG A 63 -0.60 19.55 -0.99
N ASP A 64 0.47 18.80 -1.04
CA ASP A 64 0.74 17.86 -2.12
C ASP A 64 0.22 16.48 -1.71
N ILE A 65 -0.89 16.07 -2.28
CA ILE A 65 -1.62 14.85 -1.92
C ILE A 65 -1.59 13.88 -3.09
N GLY A 66 -1.02 12.70 -2.85
CA GLY A 66 -1.17 11.55 -3.74
C GLY A 66 -2.47 10.81 -3.43
N GLN A 67 -3.26 10.54 -4.47
CA GLN A 67 -4.49 9.75 -4.35
C GLN A 67 -4.29 8.37 -4.96
N PHE A 68 -4.60 7.33 -4.18
CA PHE A 68 -4.42 5.93 -4.57
C PHE A 68 -5.70 5.14 -4.31
N SER A 69 -6.05 4.28 -5.26
CA SER A 69 -7.10 3.29 -5.02
C SER A 69 -6.48 2.01 -4.48
N GLY A 70 -7.09 1.42 -3.46
CA GLY A 70 -6.61 0.22 -2.81
C GLY A 70 -7.72 -0.77 -2.48
N THR A 71 -7.28 -1.94 -2.05
CA THR A 71 -8.17 -3.01 -1.56
C THR A 71 -7.76 -3.38 -0.14
N LEU A 72 -8.75 -3.57 0.71
CA LEU A 72 -8.52 -4.06 2.07
C LEU A 72 -8.29 -5.55 2.10
N ILE A 73 -7.25 -5.96 2.80
CA ILE A 73 -6.95 -7.36 3.11
C ILE A 73 -6.84 -7.55 4.62
N PRO A 74 -7.04 -8.76 5.14
CA PRO A 74 -6.77 -9.01 6.55
C PRO A 74 -5.28 -8.78 6.86
N LYS A 75 -4.96 -8.34 8.06
CA LYS A 75 -3.58 -8.19 8.56
C LYS A 75 -2.82 -9.50 8.49
N SER A 76 -3.49 -10.58 8.86
CA SER A 76 -3.01 -11.95 8.66
C SER A 76 -4.20 -12.88 8.42
N GLN A 77 -3.93 -13.94 7.66
CA GLN A 77 -4.89 -15.00 7.38
C GLN A 77 -4.16 -16.32 7.35
N PHE A 78 -4.76 -17.35 7.97
CA PHE A 78 -4.29 -18.71 7.87
C PHE A 78 -5.44 -19.69 7.88
N VAL A 79 -5.17 -20.89 7.39
CA VAL A 79 -6.14 -21.99 7.34
C VAL A 79 -5.85 -22.97 8.47
N VAL A 80 -6.87 -23.33 9.19
CA VAL A 80 -6.82 -24.37 10.21
C VAL A 80 -7.11 -25.70 9.54
N ALA A 81 -6.22 -26.67 9.76
CA ALA A 81 -6.30 -28.01 9.20
C ALA A 81 -5.92 -29.07 10.25
N PRO A 82 -6.42 -30.29 10.14
CA PRO A 82 -6.10 -31.35 11.08
C PRO A 82 -4.68 -31.89 10.86
N LYS A 83 -4.04 -32.31 11.95
CA LYS A 83 -2.73 -33.00 11.93
C LYS A 83 -2.83 -34.51 11.82
N VAL A 84 -4.03 -35.06 12.02
CA VAL A 84 -4.36 -36.48 11.90
C VAL A 84 -5.65 -36.63 11.10
N SER A 85 -5.82 -37.78 10.43
CA SER A 85 -7.03 -38.07 9.66
C SER A 85 -8.15 -38.51 10.58
N GLY A 86 -9.41 -38.24 10.20
CA GLY A 86 -10.56 -38.69 10.98
C GLY A 86 -11.85 -38.06 10.50
N ARG A 87 -12.98 -38.55 10.97
CA ARG A 87 -14.28 -37.93 10.71
C ARG A 87 -14.43 -36.71 11.60
N LEU A 88 -14.91 -35.59 11.03
CA LEU A 88 -15.24 -34.39 11.80
C LEU A 88 -16.52 -34.69 12.66
N LYS A 89 -16.30 -34.79 13.97
CA LYS A 89 -17.37 -35.04 14.93
C LYS A 89 -18.19 -33.81 15.22
N LYS A 90 -17.49 -32.67 15.41
CA LYS A 90 -18.12 -31.38 15.74
C LYS A 90 -17.28 -30.22 15.30
N LEU A 91 -17.96 -29.16 14.83
CA LEU A 91 -17.38 -27.85 14.54
C LEU A 91 -18.01 -26.84 15.52
N TYR A 92 -17.17 -26.19 16.34
CA TYR A 92 -17.62 -25.33 17.45
C TYR A 92 -17.78 -23.87 17.04
N VAL A 93 -17.40 -23.50 15.80
CA VAL A 93 -17.40 -22.14 15.31
C VAL A 93 -18.01 -22.05 13.90
N ASN A 94 -18.62 -20.91 13.59
CA ASN A 94 -19.19 -20.58 12.30
C ASN A 94 -18.54 -19.32 11.70
N ILE A 95 -18.83 -19.04 10.42
CA ILE A 95 -18.36 -17.85 9.71
C ILE A 95 -18.77 -16.59 10.51
N GLY A 96 -17.81 -15.70 10.73
CA GLY A 96 -17.99 -14.45 11.46
C GLY A 96 -17.79 -14.54 12.97
N ASP A 97 -17.69 -15.76 13.54
CA ASP A 97 -17.45 -15.92 14.98
C ASP A 97 -16.07 -15.39 15.40
N ARG A 98 -16.03 -14.89 16.64
CA ARG A 98 -14.78 -14.54 17.31
C ARG A 98 -14.11 -15.79 17.86
N VAL A 99 -12.81 -15.90 17.64
CA VAL A 99 -11.99 -17.03 18.11
C VAL A 99 -10.82 -16.48 18.91
N THR A 100 -10.61 -17.06 20.08
CA THR A 100 -9.45 -16.74 20.95
C THR A 100 -8.32 -17.72 20.71
N ARG A 101 -7.08 -17.27 20.98
CA ARG A 101 -5.90 -18.14 20.88
C ARG A 101 -6.03 -19.34 21.83
N GLY A 102 -5.80 -20.54 21.33
CA GLY A 102 -5.92 -21.79 22.08
C GLY A 102 -7.35 -22.35 22.20
N GLN A 103 -8.36 -21.67 21.61
CA GLN A 103 -9.74 -22.16 21.60
C GLN A 103 -9.88 -23.40 20.72
N ILE A 104 -10.60 -24.42 21.19
CA ILE A 104 -10.97 -25.58 20.39
C ILE A 104 -12.01 -25.13 19.36
N VAL A 105 -11.69 -25.28 18.07
CA VAL A 105 -12.56 -24.90 16.96
C VAL A 105 -13.24 -26.08 16.29
N ALA A 106 -12.62 -27.27 16.37
CA ALA A 106 -13.18 -28.49 15.80
C ALA A 106 -12.71 -29.72 16.60
N GLN A 107 -13.47 -30.81 16.50
CA GLN A 107 -13.12 -32.09 17.11
C GLN A 107 -13.34 -33.19 16.09
N LEU A 108 -12.35 -34.01 15.88
CA LEU A 108 -12.48 -35.26 15.15
C LEU A 108 -13.07 -36.38 16.05
N ASP A 109 -13.57 -37.42 15.45
CA ASP A 109 -13.86 -38.64 16.15
C ASP A 109 -12.56 -39.23 16.70
N ASP A 110 -12.50 -39.41 18.00
CA ASP A 110 -11.28 -39.76 18.74
C ASP A 110 -11.29 -41.20 19.28
N GLU A 111 -12.34 -41.99 18.99
CA GLU A 111 -12.52 -43.33 19.53
C GLU A 111 -11.33 -44.26 19.18
N GLU A 112 -10.93 -44.29 17.91
CA GLU A 112 -9.77 -45.09 17.48
C GLU A 112 -8.46 -44.65 18.19
N TYR A 113 -8.24 -43.37 18.34
CA TYR A 113 -7.04 -42.81 19.01
C TYR A 113 -7.03 -43.11 20.51
N GLN A 114 -8.21 -43.13 21.17
CA GLN A 114 -8.36 -43.57 22.56
C GLN A 114 -7.98 -45.03 22.73
N GLN A 115 -8.41 -45.90 21.78
CA GLN A 115 -8.04 -47.32 21.79
C GLN A 115 -6.50 -47.52 21.60
N GLN A 116 -5.89 -46.72 20.72
CA GLN A 116 -4.45 -46.77 20.54
C GLN A 116 -3.67 -46.35 21.81
N VAL A 117 -4.16 -45.35 22.55
CA VAL A 117 -3.58 -44.97 23.87
C VAL A 117 -3.77 -46.11 24.88
N ALA A 118 -4.96 -46.72 24.97
CA ALA A 118 -5.22 -47.83 25.89
C ALA A 118 -4.34 -49.05 25.60
N GLN A 119 -4.12 -49.38 24.32
CA GLN A 119 -3.22 -50.46 23.91
C GLN A 119 -1.75 -50.16 24.31
N ALA A 120 -1.27 -48.96 24.04
CA ALA A 120 0.11 -48.55 24.38
C ALA A 120 0.31 -48.55 25.92
N ASP A 121 -0.69 -48.16 26.70
CA ASP A 121 -0.67 -48.21 28.15
C ASP A 121 -0.60 -49.64 28.68
N ALA A 122 -1.39 -50.56 28.07
CA ALA A 122 -1.32 -51.98 28.42
C ALA A 122 0.06 -52.60 28.13
N ASP A 123 0.64 -52.28 26.96
CA ASP A 123 1.97 -52.72 26.58
C ASP A 123 3.03 -52.21 27.57
N LEU A 124 2.92 -50.96 28.01
CA LEU A 124 3.85 -50.37 29.02
C LEU A 124 3.72 -51.12 30.37
N ARG A 125 2.52 -51.45 30.80
CA ARG A 125 2.31 -52.23 32.02
C ARG A 125 3.00 -53.60 31.96
N VAL A 126 2.91 -54.29 30.80
CA VAL A 126 3.64 -55.56 30.61
C VAL A 126 5.15 -55.36 30.68
N ALA A 127 5.69 -54.32 30.00
CA ALA A 127 7.13 -54.01 30.05
C ALA A 127 7.61 -53.67 31.47
N ARG A 128 6.79 -53.01 32.26
CA ARG A 128 7.12 -52.69 33.67
C ARG A 128 7.10 -53.94 34.54
N ALA A 129 6.17 -54.88 34.32
CA ALA A 129 6.17 -56.15 35.02
C ALA A 129 7.45 -56.97 34.72
N ASN A 130 7.87 -57.06 33.46
CA ASN A 130 9.09 -57.71 33.04
C ASN A 130 10.36 -57.01 33.61
N TYR A 131 10.35 -55.70 33.75
CA TYR A 131 11.42 -54.95 34.41
C TYR A 131 11.54 -55.30 35.88
N GLU A 132 10.43 -55.37 36.64
CA GLU A 132 10.44 -55.75 38.04
C GLU A 132 10.91 -57.21 38.24
N GLU A 133 10.52 -58.15 37.34
CA GLU A 133 11.06 -59.51 37.31
C GLU A 133 12.58 -59.53 37.12
N ALA A 134 13.06 -58.83 36.06
CA ALA A 134 14.49 -58.78 35.77
C ALA A 134 15.30 -58.12 36.90
N LYS A 135 14.76 -57.06 37.53
CA LYS A 135 15.32 -56.39 38.70
C LYS A 135 15.48 -57.36 39.89
N SER A 136 14.41 -58.12 40.19
CA SER A 136 14.44 -59.10 41.28
C SER A 136 15.44 -60.22 41.00
N ALA A 137 15.55 -60.67 39.74
CA ALA A 137 16.54 -61.68 39.34
C ALA A 137 17.98 -61.13 39.43
N LEU A 138 18.21 -59.87 39.06
CA LEU A 138 19.52 -59.20 39.21
C LEU A 138 19.91 -59.08 40.69
N GLU A 139 19.01 -58.66 41.57
CA GLU A 139 19.23 -58.54 43.02
C GLU A 139 19.59 -59.88 43.65
N LEU A 140 18.94 -60.96 43.23
CA LEU A 140 19.32 -62.32 43.70
C LEU A 140 20.70 -62.71 43.23
N ALA A 141 20.99 -62.54 41.94
CA ALA A 141 22.31 -62.87 41.37
C ALA A 141 23.44 -62.04 42.01
N ARG A 142 23.17 -60.78 42.37
CA ARG A 142 24.10 -59.90 43.08
C ARG A 142 24.46 -60.48 44.49
N LYS A 143 23.42 -60.86 45.25
CA LYS A 143 23.64 -61.49 46.57
C LYS A 143 24.36 -62.79 46.46
N ASP A 144 24.15 -63.56 45.40
CA ASP A 144 24.88 -64.85 45.17
C ASP A 144 26.32 -64.55 44.83
N LEU A 145 26.62 -63.54 44.02
CA LEU A 145 27.97 -63.11 43.69
C LEU A 145 28.73 -62.62 44.96
N GLU A 146 28.12 -61.79 45.81
CA GLU A 146 28.70 -61.29 47.05
C GLU A 146 29.06 -62.47 48.03
N ARG A 147 28.21 -63.50 48.11
CA ARG A 147 28.43 -64.70 48.86
C ARG A 147 29.61 -65.52 48.28
N ALA A 148 29.61 -65.72 46.97
CA ALA A 148 30.67 -66.46 46.26
C ALA A 148 32.01 -65.76 46.40
N GLU A 149 32.07 -64.45 46.35
CA GLU A 149 33.28 -63.65 46.53
C GLU A 149 33.83 -63.83 47.95
N THR A 150 32.98 -63.77 48.97
CA THR A 150 33.38 -64.03 50.38
C THR A 150 33.90 -65.40 50.59
N LEU A 151 33.29 -66.46 50.00
CA LEU A 151 33.73 -67.83 50.10
C LEU A 151 35.03 -68.13 49.33
N HIS A 152 35.17 -67.49 48.17
CA HIS A 152 36.39 -67.59 47.37
C HIS A 152 37.63 -66.99 48.10
N GLN A 153 37.42 -65.78 48.68
CA GLN A 153 38.47 -65.17 49.54
C GLN A 153 38.94 -66.05 50.74
N LYS A 154 37.98 -66.86 51.24
CA LYS A 154 38.28 -67.82 52.30
C LYS A 154 38.85 -69.17 51.80
N GLY A 155 39.08 -69.31 50.49
CA GLY A 155 39.60 -70.52 49.86
C GLY A 155 38.61 -71.69 49.81
N ILE A 156 37.29 -71.43 50.02
CA ILE A 156 36.24 -72.49 50.07
C ILE A 156 35.65 -72.70 48.65
N TYR A 157 35.61 -71.68 47.82
CA TYR A 157 35.13 -71.74 46.43
C TYR A 157 36.31 -71.81 45.45
N SER A 158 36.17 -72.68 44.42
CA SER A 158 37.17 -72.73 43.34
C SER A 158 37.00 -71.55 42.38
N ASP A 159 38.07 -71.21 41.63
CA ASP A 159 38.09 -70.18 40.61
C ASP A 159 36.94 -70.40 39.59
N SER A 160 36.74 -71.63 39.14
CA SER A 160 35.68 -72.01 38.19
C SER A 160 34.28 -71.77 38.73
N GLN A 161 34.05 -72.06 40.06
CA GLN A 161 32.74 -71.78 40.68
C GLN A 161 32.48 -70.26 40.80
N PHE A 162 33.52 -69.51 41.20
CA PHE A 162 33.42 -68.05 41.27
C PHE A 162 33.14 -67.43 39.88
N ASP A 163 33.90 -67.82 38.83
CA ASP A 163 33.75 -67.36 37.47
C ASP A 163 32.35 -67.69 36.92
N THR A 164 31.79 -68.85 37.23
CA THR A 164 30.42 -69.24 36.83
C THR A 164 29.39 -68.30 37.47
N THR A 165 29.50 -67.99 38.78
CA THR A 165 28.57 -67.10 39.48
C THR A 165 28.68 -65.67 38.95
N ARG A 166 29.91 -65.23 38.66
CA ARG A 166 30.17 -63.92 38.05
C ARG A 166 29.56 -63.80 36.65
N ALA A 167 29.70 -64.84 35.82
CA ALA A 167 29.09 -64.88 34.50
C ALA A 167 27.52 -64.82 34.55
N GLN A 168 26.93 -65.54 35.56
CA GLN A 168 25.49 -65.49 35.83
C GLN A 168 25.02 -64.10 36.22
N PHE A 169 25.76 -63.40 37.11
CA PHE A 169 25.44 -61.99 37.45
C PHE A 169 25.47 -61.10 36.23
N GLN A 170 26.54 -61.17 35.42
CA GLN A 170 26.65 -60.40 34.19
C GLN A 170 25.51 -60.67 33.21
N ALA A 171 25.06 -61.93 33.09
CA ALA A 171 23.93 -62.29 32.25
C ALA A 171 22.61 -61.68 32.76
N GLN A 172 22.37 -61.64 34.10
CA GLN A 172 21.15 -60.99 34.65
C GLN A 172 21.27 -59.49 34.58
N GLU A 173 22.44 -58.88 34.74
CA GLU A 173 22.65 -57.44 34.50
C GLU A 173 22.32 -57.05 33.06
N ALA A 174 22.76 -57.85 32.09
CA ALA A 174 22.40 -57.62 30.68
C ALA A 174 20.90 -57.71 30.43
N LYS A 175 20.22 -58.73 31.01
CA LYS A 175 18.74 -58.86 30.90
C LYS A 175 18.00 -57.68 31.55
N PHE A 176 18.44 -57.21 32.70
CA PHE A 176 17.87 -56.05 33.37
C PHE A 176 17.99 -54.80 32.48
N LYS A 177 19.17 -54.54 31.90
CA LYS A 177 19.35 -53.40 30.97
C LYS A 177 18.45 -53.49 29.75
N VAL A 178 18.22 -54.71 29.23
CA VAL A 178 17.26 -54.92 28.13
C VAL A 178 15.83 -54.59 28.57
N ALA A 179 15.41 -55.04 29.76
CA ALA A 179 14.06 -54.78 30.28
C ALA A 179 13.86 -53.28 30.57
N GLU A 180 14.89 -52.58 31.10
CA GLU A 180 14.89 -51.15 31.33
C GLU A 180 14.72 -50.36 30.00
N ALA A 181 15.49 -50.73 28.97
CA ALA A 181 15.37 -50.12 27.63
C ALA A 181 13.98 -50.37 27.02
N GLN A 182 13.36 -51.55 27.32
CA GLN A 182 12.03 -51.89 26.84
C GLN A 182 10.93 -51.04 27.49
N VAL A 183 11.06 -50.71 28.80
CA VAL A 183 10.17 -49.74 29.46
C VAL A 183 10.26 -48.39 28.80
N THR A 184 11.47 -47.84 28.62
CA THR A 184 11.68 -46.55 27.96
C THR A 184 11.07 -46.52 26.54
N ASN A 185 11.23 -47.58 25.78
CA ASN A 185 10.61 -47.70 24.45
C ASN A 185 9.09 -47.63 24.50
N LYS A 186 8.46 -48.36 25.44
CA LYS A 186 7.00 -48.36 25.59
C LYS A 186 6.43 -47.07 26.15
N GLU A 187 7.20 -46.36 27.00
CA GLU A 187 6.88 -45.01 27.46
C GLU A 187 6.83 -44.01 26.29
N ALA A 188 7.81 -44.06 25.41
CA ALA A 188 7.84 -43.23 24.20
C ALA A 188 6.67 -43.57 23.24
N ALA A 189 6.31 -44.85 23.11
CA ALA A 189 5.18 -45.28 22.30
C ALA A 189 3.85 -44.75 22.87
N LEU A 190 3.65 -44.84 24.19
CA LEU A 190 2.47 -44.30 24.88
C LEU A 190 2.35 -42.75 24.68
N GLU A 191 3.46 -42.05 24.85
CA GLU A 191 3.47 -40.59 24.63
C GLU A 191 3.12 -40.24 23.18
N THR A 192 3.65 -40.98 22.21
CA THR A 192 3.28 -40.81 20.80
C THR A 192 1.78 -41.01 20.57
N ALA A 193 1.19 -42.02 21.16
CA ALA A 193 -0.26 -42.26 21.05
C ALA A 193 -1.08 -41.14 21.70
N ARG A 194 -0.66 -40.60 22.85
CA ARG A 194 -1.28 -39.48 23.52
C ARG A 194 -1.20 -38.20 22.68
N VAL A 195 -0.05 -37.91 22.09
CA VAL A 195 0.11 -36.74 21.19
C VAL A 195 -0.84 -36.87 19.99
N ARG A 196 -0.96 -38.05 19.36
CA ARG A 196 -1.91 -38.28 18.26
C ARG A 196 -3.35 -38.07 18.69
N LEU A 197 -3.73 -38.54 19.88
CA LEU A 197 -5.06 -38.30 20.45
C LEU A 197 -5.29 -36.81 20.69
N SER A 198 -4.28 -36.07 21.15
CA SER A 198 -4.42 -34.60 21.34
C SER A 198 -4.70 -33.87 20.04
N TYR A 199 -4.21 -34.36 18.89
CA TYR A 199 -4.43 -33.76 17.57
C TYR A 199 -5.86 -33.95 17.05
N THR A 200 -6.68 -34.79 17.67
CA THR A 200 -8.11 -34.91 17.36
C THR A 200 -8.89 -33.68 17.81
N ARG A 201 -8.38 -32.94 18.80
CA ARG A 201 -8.92 -31.65 19.24
C ARG A 201 -8.17 -30.54 18.49
N ILE A 202 -8.85 -29.91 17.54
CA ILE A 202 -8.24 -28.91 16.67
C ILE A 202 -8.41 -27.53 17.32
N VAL A 203 -7.30 -26.91 17.64
CA VAL A 203 -7.23 -25.63 18.34
C VAL A 203 -6.74 -24.51 17.42
N ALA A 204 -7.30 -23.32 17.57
CA ALA A 204 -6.85 -22.12 16.88
C ALA A 204 -5.57 -21.60 17.54
N THR A 205 -4.44 -21.71 16.83
CA THR A 205 -3.13 -21.27 17.34
C THR A 205 -2.49 -20.29 16.38
N TRP A 206 -1.86 -19.24 16.92
CA TRP A 206 -0.99 -18.29 16.22
C TRP A 206 0.02 -17.70 17.19
N GLU A 207 1.16 -17.23 16.67
CA GLU A 207 2.28 -16.77 17.51
C GLU A 207 2.22 -15.27 17.82
N SER A 208 1.85 -14.44 16.83
CA SER A 208 1.88 -12.99 16.93
C SER A 208 0.52 -12.35 16.68
N GLY A 209 0.34 -11.11 17.06
CA GLY A 209 -0.89 -10.33 16.89
C GLY A 209 -1.85 -10.41 18.07
N GLY A 210 -3.06 -9.91 17.88
CA GLY A 210 -4.12 -9.85 18.89
C GLY A 210 -4.55 -11.21 19.41
N ASN A 211 -5.16 -11.22 20.58
CA ASN A 211 -5.64 -12.46 21.22
C ASN A 211 -6.98 -12.97 20.64
N VAL A 212 -7.65 -12.12 19.85
CA VAL A 212 -8.94 -12.41 19.21
C VAL A 212 -8.80 -12.27 17.71
N ARG A 213 -9.35 -13.24 16.98
CA ARG A 213 -9.47 -13.23 15.51
C ARG A 213 -10.88 -13.67 15.10
N TYR A 214 -11.14 -13.70 13.81
CA TYR A 214 -12.46 -14.01 13.28
C TYR A 214 -12.38 -15.19 12.31
N VAL A 215 -13.43 -16.01 12.27
CA VAL A 215 -13.60 -17.04 11.24
C VAL A 215 -14.00 -16.36 9.94
N GLY A 216 -13.14 -16.44 8.93
CA GLY A 216 -13.40 -15.89 7.60
C GLY A 216 -14.27 -16.81 6.73
N GLU A 217 -13.83 -18.06 6.59
CA GLU A 217 -14.47 -19.05 5.73
C GLU A 217 -14.57 -20.40 6.43
N ARG A 218 -15.54 -21.21 6.02
CA ARG A 218 -15.74 -22.58 6.43
C ARG A 218 -15.69 -23.46 5.18
N PHE A 219 -14.83 -24.48 5.18
CA PHE A 219 -14.59 -25.33 4.01
C PHE A 219 -15.25 -26.72 4.11
N VAL A 220 -15.64 -27.14 5.32
CA VAL A 220 -16.16 -28.48 5.57
C VAL A 220 -17.35 -28.44 6.52
N ASP A 221 -18.16 -29.47 6.44
CA ASP A 221 -19.30 -29.72 7.34
C ASP A 221 -19.03 -30.86 8.30
N GLU A 222 -19.84 -30.96 9.39
CA GLU A 222 -19.79 -32.06 10.32
C GLU A 222 -20.04 -33.38 9.58
N ALA A 223 -19.51 -34.46 10.10
CA ALA A 223 -19.48 -35.81 9.53
C ALA A 223 -18.59 -35.98 8.28
N ALA A 224 -17.95 -34.93 7.76
CA ALA A 224 -16.96 -35.06 6.68
C ALA A 224 -15.75 -35.88 7.12
N LEU A 225 -15.23 -36.71 6.22
CA LEU A 225 -13.96 -37.41 6.42
C LEU A 225 -12.83 -36.52 6.01
N LEU A 226 -11.94 -36.22 6.96
CA LEU A 226 -10.81 -35.31 6.78
C LEU A 226 -9.46 -36.05 6.71
N SER A 227 -8.67 -35.67 5.76
CA SER A 227 -7.26 -36.07 5.69
C SER A 227 -6.36 -34.99 6.32
N VAL A 228 -5.12 -35.34 6.61
CA VAL A 228 -4.10 -34.37 7.07
C VAL A 228 -4.03 -33.20 6.08
N SER A 229 -3.97 -31.97 6.60
CA SER A 229 -3.92 -30.71 5.86
C SER A 229 -5.19 -30.34 5.09
N THR A 230 -6.30 -31.06 5.21
CA THR A 230 -7.59 -30.64 4.64
C THR A 230 -8.05 -29.32 5.30
N PRO A 231 -8.33 -28.24 4.55
CA PRO A 231 -8.86 -27.00 5.10
C PRO A 231 -10.16 -27.21 5.86
N ILE A 232 -10.27 -26.71 7.09
CA ILE A 232 -11.49 -26.73 7.89
C ILE A 232 -12.14 -25.37 7.92
N ILE A 233 -11.40 -24.37 8.41
CA ILE A 233 -11.81 -22.97 8.48
C ILE A 233 -10.62 -22.06 8.16
N SER A 234 -10.88 -20.85 7.68
CA SER A 234 -9.91 -19.78 7.68
C SER A 234 -10.09 -18.88 8.90
N ILE A 235 -8.98 -18.42 9.48
CA ILE A 235 -8.96 -17.45 10.58
C ILE A 235 -8.27 -16.20 10.09
N VAL A 236 -8.91 -15.04 10.29
CA VAL A 236 -8.45 -13.74 9.81
C VAL A 236 -8.29 -12.74 10.96
N GLU A 237 -7.26 -11.93 10.87
CA GLU A 237 -7.03 -10.78 11.74
C GLU A 237 -7.44 -9.52 10.98
N ILE A 238 -8.44 -8.80 11.52
CA ILE A 238 -8.98 -7.58 10.91
C ILE A 238 -8.82 -6.35 11.80
N GLN A 239 -8.07 -6.46 12.89
CA GLN A 239 -7.75 -5.40 13.86
C GLN A 239 -6.25 -5.43 14.17
N PRO A 240 -5.44 -4.57 13.49
CA PRO A 240 -5.81 -3.65 12.41
C PRO A 240 -6.13 -4.37 11.09
N ILE A 241 -6.72 -3.66 10.12
CA ILE A 241 -6.90 -4.11 8.74
C ILE A 241 -5.86 -3.46 7.84
N THR A 242 -5.43 -4.13 6.79
CA THR A 242 -4.38 -3.61 5.89
C THR A 242 -4.98 -3.20 4.55
N ALA A 243 -4.75 -1.95 4.12
CA ALA A 243 -5.00 -1.53 2.75
C ALA A 243 -3.76 -1.79 1.89
N VAL A 244 -3.97 -2.33 0.71
CA VAL A 244 -2.92 -2.51 -0.31
C VAL A 244 -3.18 -1.55 -1.44
N ILE A 245 -2.22 -0.68 -1.69
CA ILE A 245 -2.18 0.22 -2.84
C ILE A 245 -0.98 -0.10 -3.72
N TYR A 246 -1.00 0.45 -4.93
CA TYR A 246 0.10 0.31 -5.89
C TYR A 246 0.57 1.69 -6.32
N ALA A 247 1.83 2.02 -6.00
CA ALA A 247 2.46 3.28 -6.35
C ALA A 247 3.31 3.14 -7.61
N THR A 248 3.25 4.14 -8.50
CA THR A 248 4.11 4.21 -9.69
C THR A 248 5.56 4.53 -9.31
N ASP A 249 6.49 4.39 -10.25
CA ASP A 249 7.91 4.71 -10.06
C ASP A 249 8.14 6.14 -9.58
N LYS A 250 7.35 7.11 -10.05
CA LYS A 250 7.45 8.53 -9.63
C LYS A 250 7.00 8.76 -8.19
N GLU A 251 5.97 8.04 -7.76
CA GLU A 251 5.37 8.18 -6.43
C GLU A 251 6.14 7.36 -5.39
N TYR A 252 6.74 6.25 -5.80
CA TYR A 252 7.46 5.31 -4.94
C TYR A 252 8.49 5.98 -4.04
N PHE A 253 9.32 6.86 -4.60
CA PHE A 253 10.39 7.53 -3.85
C PHE A 253 9.88 8.59 -2.86
N ARG A 254 8.59 8.92 -2.91
CA ARG A 254 7.93 9.89 -2.04
C ARG A 254 7.19 9.24 -0.89
N ILE A 255 6.96 7.91 -0.94
CA ILE A 255 6.26 7.14 0.08
C ILE A 255 7.28 6.55 1.04
N GLN A 256 7.09 6.77 2.33
CA GLN A 256 7.96 6.27 3.38
C GLN A 256 7.18 5.51 4.45
N THR A 257 7.82 4.50 5.04
CA THR A 257 7.27 3.78 6.19
C THR A 257 7.12 4.74 7.39
N GLY A 258 6.00 4.62 8.12
CA GLY A 258 5.65 5.51 9.22
C GLY A 258 4.82 6.73 8.80
N GLN A 259 4.61 6.94 7.50
CA GLN A 259 3.83 8.07 6.98
C GLN A 259 2.33 7.88 7.29
N GLN A 260 1.71 8.91 7.84
CA GLN A 260 0.28 8.93 8.13
C GLN A 260 -0.53 9.14 6.86
N VAL A 261 -1.64 8.46 6.74
CA VAL A 261 -2.51 8.52 5.57
C VAL A 261 -3.98 8.64 5.98
N SER A 262 -4.77 9.27 5.13
CA SER A 262 -6.23 9.33 5.27
C SER A 262 -6.88 8.35 4.31
N VAL A 263 -7.77 7.51 4.82
CA VAL A 263 -8.44 6.47 4.04
C VAL A 263 -9.94 6.71 4.02
N ALA A 264 -10.51 6.74 2.84
CA ALA A 264 -11.93 6.87 2.60
C ALA A 264 -12.48 5.59 1.95
N SER A 265 -13.66 5.17 2.37
CA SER A 265 -14.40 4.09 1.72
C SER A 265 -15.65 4.65 1.05
N SER A 266 -15.98 4.14 -0.14
CA SER A 266 -17.23 4.51 -0.82
C SER A 266 -18.49 4.08 -0.06
N VAL A 267 -18.35 3.09 0.84
CA VAL A 267 -19.45 2.60 1.69
C VAL A 267 -19.71 3.55 2.88
N PHE A 268 -18.68 4.26 3.34
CA PHE A 268 -18.75 5.18 4.48
C PHE A 268 -18.27 6.57 4.04
N SER A 269 -19.08 7.26 3.22
CA SER A 269 -18.72 8.56 2.61
C SER A 269 -18.35 9.63 3.64
N ASP A 270 -18.97 9.60 4.82
CA ASP A 270 -18.82 10.62 5.87
C ASP A 270 -17.72 10.29 6.89
N LYS A 271 -17.08 9.10 6.76
CA LYS A 271 -16.02 8.68 7.68
C LYS A 271 -14.66 8.65 6.98
N ARG A 272 -13.68 9.24 7.65
CA ARG A 272 -12.26 9.12 7.31
C ARG A 272 -11.57 8.24 8.34
N PHE A 273 -10.85 7.25 7.88
CA PHE A 273 -10.07 6.35 8.72
C PHE A 273 -8.61 6.78 8.65
N GLN A 274 -7.93 6.76 9.77
CA GLN A 274 -6.49 7.03 9.83
C GLN A 274 -5.72 5.72 9.68
N GLY A 275 -4.68 5.78 8.87
CA GLY A 275 -3.78 4.66 8.65
C GLY A 275 -2.32 5.10 8.64
N GLU A 276 -1.43 4.13 8.66
CA GLU A 276 0.01 4.34 8.60
C GLU A 276 0.64 3.40 7.58
N VAL A 277 1.55 3.91 6.77
CA VAL A 277 2.35 3.09 5.85
C VAL A 277 3.29 2.19 6.65
N VAL A 278 3.02 0.88 6.63
CA VAL A 278 3.83 -0.10 7.38
C VAL A 278 4.87 -0.80 6.53
N ARG A 279 4.61 -0.97 5.24
CA ARG A 279 5.54 -1.62 4.31
C ARG A 279 5.47 -1.03 2.92
N VAL A 280 6.65 -0.85 2.32
CA VAL A 280 6.82 -0.49 0.91
C VAL A 280 7.66 -1.58 0.26
N ALA A 281 7.14 -2.26 -0.75
CA ALA A 281 7.85 -3.33 -1.42
C ALA A 281 9.11 -2.79 -2.11
N PRO A 282 10.29 -3.44 -1.96
CA PRO A 282 11.53 -2.96 -2.58
C PRO A 282 11.59 -3.24 -4.09
N LEU A 283 10.60 -3.96 -4.64
CA LEU A 283 10.55 -4.36 -6.03
C LEU A 283 9.34 -3.75 -6.71
N LEU A 284 9.55 -3.19 -7.90
CA LEU A 284 8.47 -2.83 -8.80
C LEU A 284 8.14 -4.03 -9.70
N LYS A 285 6.87 -4.29 -9.92
CA LYS A 285 6.43 -5.33 -10.86
C LYS A 285 6.80 -4.89 -12.29
N GLU A 286 7.53 -5.73 -13.02
CA GLU A 286 7.99 -5.42 -14.38
C GLU A 286 6.84 -5.08 -15.34
N THR A 287 5.69 -5.77 -15.21
CA THR A 287 4.54 -5.60 -16.10
C THR A 287 3.79 -4.29 -15.89
N SER A 288 3.62 -3.84 -14.64
CA SER A 288 2.86 -2.63 -14.29
C SER A 288 3.73 -1.46 -13.87
N ARG A 289 5.02 -1.67 -13.60
CA ARG A 289 5.97 -0.69 -13.05
C ARG A 289 5.47 -0.05 -11.75
N GLN A 290 4.80 -0.83 -10.95
CA GLN A 290 4.22 -0.39 -9.69
C GLN A 290 4.79 -1.19 -8.51
N ALA A 291 5.02 -0.51 -7.40
CA ALA A 291 5.38 -1.10 -6.12
C ALA A 291 4.14 -1.29 -5.24
N ARG A 292 4.08 -2.39 -4.53
CA ARG A 292 3.06 -2.65 -3.51
C ARG A 292 3.39 -1.87 -2.24
N VAL A 293 2.42 -1.14 -1.73
CA VAL A 293 2.48 -0.43 -0.44
C VAL A 293 1.37 -0.96 0.45
N GLU A 294 1.70 -1.24 1.69
CA GLU A 294 0.77 -1.74 2.69
C GLU A 294 0.60 -0.72 3.82
N ILE A 295 -0.64 -0.47 4.15
CA ILE A 295 -1.09 0.55 5.09
C ILE A 295 -1.96 -0.12 6.13
N ASP A 296 -1.56 -0.05 7.40
CA ASP A 296 -2.40 -0.54 8.49
C ASP A 296 -3.38 0.56 8.92
N ILE A 297 -4.63 0.17 9.09
CA ILE A 297 -5.74 1.05 9.43
C ILE A 297 -6.36 0.52 10.73
N ALA A 298 -6.52 1.37 11.72
CA ALA A 298 -7.26 1.04 12.93
C ALA A 298 -8.72 0.71 12.57
N ASN A 299 -9.22 -0.45 13.05
CA ASN A 299 -10.56 -0.95 12.74
C ASN A 299 -11.25 -1.49 13.99
N GLU A 300 -11.23 -0.70 15.06
CA GLU A 300 -11.77 -1.10 16.39
C GLU A 300 -13.25 -1.44 16.31
N ASP A 301 -14.02 -0.65 15.56
CA ASP A 301 -15.45 -0.88 15.34
C ASP A 301 -15.74 -2.08 14.41
N GLY A 302 -14.72 -2.65 13.76
CA GLY A 302 -14.87 -3.73 12.79
C GLY A 302 -15.71 -3.37 11.56
N LEU A 303 -15.83 -2.08 11.23
CA LEU A 303 -16.60 -1.59 10.08
C LEU A 303 -15.96 -1.95 8.74
N LEU A 304 -14.64 -1.83 8.67
CA LEU A 304 -13.88 -2.18 7.49
C LEU A 304 -13.74 -3.70 7.37
N LYS A 305 -14.02 -4.23 6.19
CA LYS A 305 -13.95 -5.66 5.91
C LYS A 305 -12.95 -5.96 4.79
N PRO A 306 -12.23 -7.07 4.85
CA PRO A 306 -11.43 -7.53 3.72
C PRO A 306 -12.26 -7.61 2.44
N GLY A 307 -11.64 -7.24 1.31
CA GLY A 307 -12.30 -7.17 0.00
C GLY A 307 -12.95 -5.83 -0.33
N MET A 308 -13.11 -4.90 0.62
CA MET A 308 -13.61 -3.55 0.33
C MET A 308 -12.57 -2.74 -0.44
N PHE A 309 -13.04 -1.88 -1.36
CA PHE A 309 -12.22 -0.87 -2.03
C PHE A 309 -12.17 0.40 -1.19
N VAL A 310 -11.00 1.02 -1.19
CA VAL A 310 -10.73 2.27 -0.47
C VAL A 310 -9.92 3.23 -1.33
N ASN A 311 -10.12 4.52 -1.08
CA ASN A 311 -9.27 5.59 -1.60
C ASN A 311 -8.34 6.05 -0.47
N VAL A 312 -7.06 6.04 -0.74
CA VAL A 312 -5.99 6.42 0.18
C VAL A 312 -5.40 7.74 -0.26
N GLU A 313 -5.38 8.71 0.62
CA GLU A 313 -4.73 10.00 0.44
C GLU A 313 -3.44 10.03 1.27
N ILE A 314 -2.31 10.19 0.58
CA ILE A 314 -0.98 10.29 1.20
C ILE A 314 -0.51 11.73 1.04
N GLU A 315 -0.26 12.42 2.15
CA GLU A 315 0.29 13.77 2.12
C GLU A 315 1.81 13.70 1.94
N PHE A 316 2.29 14.16 0.79
CA PHE A 316 3.72 14.18 0.47
C PHE A 316 4.44 15.44 0.94
N ALA A 317 3.73 16.57 0.93
CA ALA A 317 4.24 17.84 1.42
C ALA A 317 3.09 18.72 1.90
N ARG A 318 3.39 19.59 2.88
CA ARG A 318 2.48 20.56 3.46
C ARG A 318 3.19 21.88 3.65
N ARG A 319 2.55 22.99 3.24
CA ARG A 319 3.02 24.35 3.48
C ARG A 319 1.90 25.20 4.00
N GLU A 320 2.10 25.81 5.17
CA GLU A 320 1.03 26.54 5.87
C GLU A 320 0.87 27.97 5.38
N ASN A 321 1.96 28.60 4.88
CA ASN A 321 1.99 29.98 4.41
C ASN A 321 2.45 30.04 2.95
N ALA A 322 1.83 29.25 2.08
CA ALA A 322 2.15 29.28 0.65
C ALA A 322 1.41 30.44 -0.03
N THR A 323 2.11 31.16 -0.90
CA THR A 323 1.47 32.11 -1.82
C THR A 323 0.84 31.36 -2.96
N MET A 324 -0.47 31.52 -3.15
CA MET A 324 -1.27 30.72 -4.08
C MET A 324 -1.96 31.61 -5.12
N VAL A 325 -2.01 31.09 -6.32
CA VAL A 325 -2.81 31.66 -7.43
C VAL A 325 -3.77 30.57 -7.94
N PRO A 326 -4.91 30.96 -8.51
CA PRO A 326 -5.76 30.02 -9.22
C PRO A 326 -4.98 29.34 -10.35
N PHE A 327 -5.12 28.02 -10.48
CA PHE A 327 -4.43 27.25 -11.52
C PHE A 327 -4.76 27.76 -12.93
N SER A 328 -6.01 28.27 -13.13
CA SER A 328 -6.44 28.90 -14.37
C SER A 328 -5.69 30.18 -14.74
N ALA A 329 -5.02 30.86 -13.78
CA ALA A 329 -4.21 32.05 -14.06
C ALA A 329 -2.87 31.74 -14.70
N LEU A 330 -2.41 30.48 -14.63
CA LEU A 330 -1.12 30.08 -15.18
C LEU A 330 -1.15 30.05 -16.71
N VAL A 331 -0.18 30.69 -17.33
CA VAL A 331 -0.02 30.75 -18.79
C VAL A 331 1.44 30.50 -19.17
N TYR A 332 1.64 30.02 -20.41
CA TYR A 332 2.97 29.90 -21.00
C TYR A 332 3.19 31.00 -22.04
N ARG A 333 4.24 31.79 -21.90
CA ARG A 333 4.65 32.83 -22.85
C ARG A 333 6.17 32.73 -23.08
N ASN A 334 6.56 32.72 -24.34
CA ASN A 334 7.99 32.64 -24.74
C ASN A 334 8.74 31.51 -24.01
N ASN A 335 8.09 30.36 -23.84
CA ASN A 335 8.61 29.18 -23.11
C ASN A 335 8.80 29.39 -21.59
N LEU A 336 8.25 30.46 -21.02
CA LEU A 336 8.22 30.74 -19.60
C LEU A 336 6.79 30.57 -19.06
N GLN A 337 6.67 29.90 -17.93
CA GLN A 337 5.41 29.83 -17.18
C GLN A 337 5.28 31.09 -16.33
N GLY A 338 4.09 31.69 -16.32
CA GLY A 338 3.85 32.93 -15.59
C GLY A 338 2.37 33.22 -15.39
N VAL A 339 2.10 34.35 -14.77
CA VAL A 339 0.75 34.89 -14.56
C VAL A 339 0.70 36.32 -15.08
N PHE A 340 -0.49 36.81 -15.41
CA PHE A 340 -0.71 38.23 -15.63
C PHE A 340 -1.22 38.88 -14.34
N LEU A 341 -0.42 39.78 -13.77
CA LEU A 341 -0.83 40.65 -12.67
C LEU A 341 -1.67 41.79 -13.22
N ALA A 342 -2.87 41.99 -12.68
CA ALA A 342 -3.74 43.07 -13.01
C ALA A 342 -3.56 44.23 -12.03
N ASP A 343 -3.14 45.37 -12.56
CA ASP A 343 -3.20 46.64 -11.84
C ASP A 343 -4.58 47.23 -12.06
N LEU A 344 -5.34 47.32 -10.98
CA LEU A 344 -6.74 47.78 -11.02
C LEU A 344 -6.83 49.31 -11.22
N GLU A 345 -5.80 50.08 -10.79
CA GLU A 345 -5.77 51.52 -10.92
C GLU A 345 -5.40 51.93 -12.35
N SER A 346 -4.30 51.39 -12.87
CA SER A 346 -3.82 51.71 -14.23
C SER A 346 -4.58 50.93 -15.32
N ARG A 347 -5.41 49.95 -14.93
CA ARG A 347 -6.12 49.01 -15.83
C ARG A 347 -5.21 48.32 -16.84
N LYS A 348 -4.04 47.89 -16.38
CA LYS A 348 -3.04 47.17 -17.19
C LYS A 348 -2.77 45.77 -16.62
N ALA A 349 -2.43 44.85 -17.51
CA ALA A 349 -1.95 43.55 -17.14
C ALA A 349 -0.46 43.42 -17.49
N SER A 350 0.34 43.00 -16.51
CA SER A 350 1.79 42.79 -16.66
C SER A 350 2.11 41.30 -16.54
N PHE A 351 2.86 40.75 -17.47
CA PHE A 351 3.29 39.36 -17.42
C PHE A 351 4.42 39.20 -16.38
N MET A 352 4.21 38.31 -15.40
CA MET A 352 5.22 37.97 -14.41
C MET A 352 5.54 36.48 -14.52
N PRO A 353 6.79 36.13 -14.88
CA PRO A 353 7.24 34.74 -14.82
C PRO A 353 7.18 34.22 -13.39
N VAL A 354 6.66 33.00 -13.22
CA VAL A 354 6.56 32.36 -11.91
C VAL A 354 7.11 30.94 -11.96
N LYS A 355 7.69 30.51 -10.84
CA LYS A 355 8.03 29.11 -10.62
C LYS A 355 6.95 28.48 -9.77
N VAL A 356 6.24 27.51 -10.34
CA VAL A 356 5.14 26.82 -9.69
C VAL A 356 5.66 25.69 -8.79
N GLY A 357 5.13 25.61 -7.59
CA GLY A 357 5.37 24.57 -6.61
C GLY A 357 4.26 23.52 -6.58
N ILE A 358 3.63 23.38 -5.42
CA ILE A 358 2.53 22.44 -5.19
C ILE A 358 1.28 22.90 -5.94
N VAL A 359 0.55 21.94 -6.50
CA VAL A 359 -0.76 22.17 -7.11
C VAL A 359 -1.79 21.32 -6.36
N GLU A 360 -2.79 21.96 -5.74
CA GLU A 360 -3.88 21.30 -5.02
C GLU A 360 -5.23 21.75 -5.61
N GLY A 361 -5.84 20.87 -6.38
CA GLY A 361 -7.13 21.18 -7.06
C GLY A 361 -7.01 22.37 -8.01
N GLU A 362 -7.74 23.46 -7.73
CA GLU A 362 -7.74 24.68 -8.52
C GLU A 362 -6.70 25.73 -8.08
N ARG A 363 -5.84 25.41 -7.11
CA ARG A 363 -4.83 26.32 -6.57
C ARG A 363 -3.43 25.83 -6.90
N ALA A 364 -2.56 26.76 -7.22
CA ALA A 364 -1.15 26.52 -7.50
C ALA A 364 -0.27 27.42 -6.64
N GLU A 365 0.73 26.84 -5.99
CA GLU A 365 1.74 27.56 -5.23
C GLU A 365 2.71 28.28 -6.15
N VAL A 366 3.04 29.53 -5.82
CA VAL A 366 4.11 30.29 -6.45
C VAL A 366 5.31 30.30 -5.52
N LEU A 367 6.43 29.69 -5.99
CA LEU A 367 7.68 29.63 -5.25
C LEU A 367 8.54 30.88 -5.46
N GLU A 368 8.53 31.39 -6.68
CA GLU A 368 9.32 32.55 -7.11
C GLU A 368 8.50 33.37 -8.12
N PRO A 369 8.38 34.69 -7.92
CA PRO A 369 8.84 35.44 -6.75
C PRO A 369 7.95 35.20 -5.52
N ALA A 370 8.56 35.20 -4.31
CA ALA A 370 7.86 34.85 -3.07
C ALA A 370 6.87 35.94 -2.58
N ASP A 371 7.04 37.15 -3.04
CA ASP A 371 6.31 38.37 -2.63
C ASP A 371 5.20 38.77 -3.62
N ILE A 372 4.78 37.88 -4.51
CA ILE A 372 3.68 38.13 -5.43
C ILE A 372 2.40 38.43 -4.64
N SER A 373 1.74 39.54 -4.98
CA SER A 373 0.52 40.02 -4.34
C SER A 373 -0.37 40.75 -5.33
N GLY A 374 -1.61 41.05 -4.93
CA GLY A 374 -2.56 41.75 -5.78
C GLY A 374 -3.52 40.79 -6.49
N TYR A 375 -3.85 41.08 -7.76
CA TYR A 375 -4.83 40.32 -8.53
C TYR A 375 -4.20 39.68 -9.76
N VAL A 376 -4.55 38.44 -10.03
CA VAL A 376 -4.13 37.69 -11.23
C VAL A 376 -5.31 37.48 -12.18
N VAL A 377 -5.02 37.54 -13.47
CA VAL A 377 -6.03 37.30 -14.50
C VAL A 377 -6.30 35.81 -14.62
N VAL A 378 -7.58 35.40 -14.49
CA VAL A 378 -8.03 34.00 -14.56
C VAL A 378 -8.81 33.68 -15.82
N LEU A 379 -9.33 34.71 -16.53
CA LEU A 379 -10.03 34.56 -17.79
C LEU A 379 -9.60 35.70 -18.74
N GLY A 380 -9.43 35.41 -20.04
CA GLY A 380 -8.93 36.35 -21.04
C GLY A 380 -7.42 36.45 -21.16
N GLN A 381 -6.64 35.76 -20.30
CA GLN A 381 -5.18 35.78 -20.23
C GLN A 381 -4.48 35.37 -21.55
N HIS A 382 -5.16 34.57 -22.40
CA HIS A 382 -4.57 34.11 -23.66
C HIS A 382 -4.47 35.23 -24.70
N LEU A 383 -5.30 36.26 -24.57
CA LEU A 383 -5.35 37.41 -25.47
C LEU A 383 -4.44 38.56 -25.03
N LEU A 384 -3.90 38.49 -23.80
CA LEU A 384 -3.07 39.53 -23.22
C LEU A 384 -1.65 39.50 -23.76
N GLN A 385 -1.08 40.67 -23.93
CA GLN A 385 0.35 40.92 -24.07
C GLN A 385 0.82 41.74 -22.86
N ASP A 386 2.14 41.71 -22.63
CA ASP A 386 2.71 42.49 -21.52
C ASP A 386 2.32 43.97 -21.63
N GLN A 387 1.97 44.62 -20.51
CA GLN A 387 1.55 46.01 -20.38
C GLN A 387 0.27 46.37 -21.19
N MET A 388 -0.58 45.35 -21.51
CA MET A 388 -1.81 45.58 -22.27
C MET A 388 -2.94 46.12 -21.40
N ASN A 389 -3.79 46.99 -21.98
CA ASN A 389 -4.95 47.50 -21.27
C ASN A 389 -6.01 46.42 -21.09
N ILE A 390 -6.62 46.39 -19.91
CA ILE A 390 -7.67 45.43 -19.54
C ILE A 390 -9.00 46.14 -19.23
N ILE A 391 -10.08 45.45 -19.48
CA ILE A 391 -11.43 45.83 -19.06
C ILE A 391 -11.89 44.85 -18.02
N LEU A 392 -12.13 45.37 -16.83
CA LEU A 392 -12.69 44.57 -15.75
C LEU A 392 -14.21 44.54 -15.89
N PRO A 393 -14.89 43.40 -15.59
CA PRO A 393 -16.34 43.39 -15.52
C PRO A 393 -16.78 44.39 -14.45
N GLU A 394 -17.83 45.15 -14.75
CA GLU A 394 -18.48 45.98 -13.73
C GLU A 394 -18.94 45.05 -12.61
N SER A 395 -18.45 45.30 -11.40
CA SER A 395 -18.88 44.58 -10.20
C SER A 395 -20.37 44.83 -10.01
N GLY A 396 -21.17 43.81 -10.34
CA GLY A 396 -22.60 43.79 -10.06
C GLY A 396 -22.88 43.52 -8.58
#